data_13db195b333e30c48a86ff10f13b6490
#
_entry.id   13db195b333e30c48a86ff10f13b6490
#
_cell.length_a   1.000
_cell.length_b   1.000
_cell.length_c   1.000
_cell.angle_alpha   90.00
_cell.angle_beta   90.00
_cell.angle_gamma   90.00
#
_symmetry.space_group_name_H-M   'P 1'
#
loop_
_entity.id
_entity.type
_entity.pdbx_description
1 polymer ?
#
loop_
_entity_poly.entity_id
_entity_poly.type
_entity_poly.pdbx_seq_one_letter_code
_entity_poly.pdbx_strand_id
1 'polypeptide(L)'
;MFDVEKIRADFPLLSTEVYGRPLVYLDSGATAQKPRCVIDTVDYLHRELNANIHRGVHRLAEEATERYEAARDRIRAFIGAAHREEVVF
;
A
#
# COMPACT_ATOMS: atom_id res chain seq x y z
N MET A 1 2.54 -5.10 24.78
CA MET A 1 1.77 -6.28 24.34
C MET A 1 1.16 -6.01 22.98
N PHE A 2 1.10 -7.01 22.15
CA PHE A 2 0.53 -6.92 20.81
C PHE A 2 -1.00 -6.73 20.91
N ASP A 3 -1.49 -5.59 20.46
CA ASP A 3 -2.91 -5.24 20.56
C ASP A 3 -3.60 -5.55 19.22
N VAL A 4 -4.23 -6.71 19.17
CA VAL A 4 -4.90 -7.23 17.97
C VAL A 4 -6.05 -6.31 17.54
N GLU A 5 -6.84 -5.81 18.46
CA GLU A 5 -8.00 -4.97 18.13
C GLU A 5 -7.57 -3.63 17.56
N LYS A 6 -6.52 -3.04 18.09
CA LYS A 6 -5.95 -1.81 17.56
C LYS A 6 -5.45 -2.00 16.12
N ILE A 7 -4.77 -3.11 15.85
CA ILE A 7 -4.26 -3.41 14.50
C ILE A 7 -5.43 -3.72 13.54
N ARG A 8 -6.42 -4.50 13.99
CA ARG A 8 -7.61 -4.79 13.18
C ARG A 8 -8.36 -3.53 12.77
N ALA A 9 -8.40 -2.51 13.61
CA ALA A 9 -9.06 -1.25 13.33
C ALA A 9 -8.46 -0.50 12.14
N ASP A 10 -7.19 -0.76 11.78
CA ASP A 10 -6.54 -0.17 10.62
C ASP A 10 -7.00 -0.79 9.29
N PHE A 11 -7.72 -1.92 9.34
CA PHE A 11 -8.19 -2.65 8.16
C PHE A 11 -9.72 -2.52 8.03
N PRO A 12 -10.23 -1.62 7.19
CA PRO A 12 -11.67 -1.33 7.15
C PRO A 12 -12.56 -2.56 6.91
N LEU A 13 -12.13 -3.50 6.06
CA LEU A 13 -12.91 -4.69 5.76
C LEU A 13 -13.16 -5.54 7.01
N LEU A 14 -12.20 -5.59 7.94
CA LEU A 14 -12.32 -6.42 9.14
C LEU A 14 -13.37 -5.93 10.14
N SER A 15 -13.91 -4.72 9.91
CA SER A 15 -15.01 -4.15 10.71
C SER A 15 -16.39 -4.46 10.13
N THR A 16 -16.46 -5.21 9.03
CA THR A 16 -17.72 -5.57 8.39
C THR A 16 -18.34 -6.81 9.03
N GLU A 17 -19.61 -7.05 8.72
CA GLU A 17 -20.35 -8.21 9.19
C GLU A 17 -20.77 -9.10 8.01
N VAL A 18 -20.86 -10.40 8.27
CA VAL A 18 -21.40 -11.39 7.34
C VAL A 18 -22.51 -12.16 8.05
N TYR A 19 -23.71 -12.14 7.49
CA TYR A 19 -24.92 -12.75 8.10
C TYR A 19 -25.16 -12.27 9.54
N GLY A 20 -24.94 -10.98 9.81
CA GLY A 20 -25.15 -10.39 11.12
C GLY A 20 -24.12 -10.74 12.18
N ARG A 21 -22.99 -11.32 11.77
CA ARG A 21 -21.88 -11.70 12.67
C ARG A 21 -20.60 -11.00 12.24
N PRO A 22 -19.70 -10.69 13.19
CA PRO A 22 -18.39 -10.12 12.84
C PRO A 22 -17.65 -11.02 11.85
N LEU A 23 -17.00 -10.37 10.84
CA LEU A 23 -16.23 -11.07 9.84
C LEU A 23 -15.05 -11.82 10.46
N VAL A 24 -14.91 -13.09 10.11
CA VAL A 24 -13.68 -13.88 10.31
C VAL A 24 -13.10 -14.14 8.92
N TYR A 25 -11.92 -13.58 8.64
CA TYR A 25 -11.27 -13.70 7.33
C TYR A 25 -10.00 -14.55 7.47
N LEU A 26 -9.98 -15.71 6.81
CA LEU A 26 -8.89 -16.69 6.90
C LEU A 26 -8.28 -17.03 5.53
N ASP A 27 -8.44 -16.14 4.54
CA ASP A 27 -8.03 -16.38 3.15
C ASP A 27 -6.92 -15.43 2.68
N SER A 28 -6.07 -14.97 3.59
CA SER A 28 -4.98 -14.03 3.28
C SER A 28 -3.96 -14.61 2.29
N GLY A 29 -3.86 -15.93 2.18
CA GLY A 29 -3.00 -16.60 1.20
C GLY A 29 -3.43 -16.33 -0.24
N ALA A 30 -4.74 -16.14 -0.49
CA ALA A 30 -5.27 -15.77 -1.79
C ALA A 30 -5.25 -14.25 -1.98
N THR A 31 -5.72 -13.49 -1.00
CA THR A 31 -5.76 -12.03 -1.03
C THR A 31 -5.63 -11.49 0.38
N ALA A 32 -4.58 -10.72 0.64
CA ALA A 32 -4.42 -10.01 1.89
C ALA A 32 -5.31 -8.76 1.93
N GLN A 33 -5.92 -8.48 3.08
CA GLN A 33 -6.67 -7.25 3.27
C GLN A 33 -5.74 -6.05 3.31
N LYS A 34 -6.26 -4.89 2.91
CA LYS A 34 -5.47 -3.65 2.81
C LYS A 34 -5.75 -2.74 4.00
N PRO A 35 -4.72 -2.22 4.66
CA PRO A 35 -4.90 -1.21 5.68
C PRO A 35 -5.35 0.12 5.06
N ARG A 36 -5.98 0.95 5.87
CA ARG A 36 -6.48 2.27 5.46
C ARG A 36 -5.43 3.11 4.76
N CYS A 37 -4.20 3.13 5.27
CA CYS A 37 -3.11 3.91 4.68
C CYS A 37 -2.81 3.49 3.23
N VAL A 38 -2.93 2.21 2.89
CA VAL A 38 -2.76 1.73 1.51
C VAL A 38 -3.93 2.14 0.63
N ILE A 39 -5.16 1.96 1.12
CA ILE A 39 -6.38 2.35 0.39
C ILE A 39 -6.35 3.84 0.08
N ASP A 40 -6.08 4.67 1.09
CA ASP A 40 -6.05 6.13 0.94
C ASP A 40 -4.93 6.59 0.00
N THR A 41 -3.78 5.92 0.02
CA THR A 41 -2.66 6.22 -0.89
C THR A 41 -3.03 5.92 -2.35
N VAL A 42 -3.66 4.77 -2.60
CA VAL A 42 -4.11 4.40 -3.96
C VAL A 42 -5.16 5.38 -4.44
N ASP A 43 -6.14 5.73 -3.60
CA ASP A 43 -7.17 6.71 -3.94
C ASP A 43 -6.54 8.08 -4.26
N TYR A 44 -5.63 8.55 -3.43
CA TYR A 44 -4.92 9.80 -3.62
C TYR A 44 -4.13 9.82 -4.95
N LEU A 45 -3.39 8.75 -5.24
CA LEU A 45 -2.64 8.65 -6.49
C LEU A 45 -3.56 8.74 -7.71
N HIS A 46 -4.70 8.07 -7.69
CA HIS A 46 -5.63 8.11 -8.80
C HIS A 46 -6.32 9.47 -8.95
N ARG A 47 -6.62 10.15 -7.86
CA ARG A 47 -7.30 11.44 -7.89
C ARG A 47 -6.38 12.62 -8.22
N GLU A 48 -5.13 12.57 -7.75
CA GLU A 48 -4.26 13.75 -7.72
C GLU A 48 -2.96 13.60 -8.53
N LEU A 49 -2.48 12.39 -8.77
CA LEU A 49 -1.14 12.17 -9.33
C LEU A 49 -1.07 11.17 -10.47
N ASN A 50 -2.19 10.65 -10.95
CA ASN A 50 -2.15 9.58 -11.94
C ASN A 50 -1.49 10.03 -13.25
N ALA A 51 -0.23 9.61 -13.45
CA ALA A 51 0.57 9.93 -14.62
C ALA A 51 1.56 8.82 -14.93
N ASN A 52 2.09 8.83 -16.15
CA ASN A 52 3.13 7.90 -16.58
C ASN A 52 4.43 8.19 -15.83
N ILE A 53 4.98 7.19 -15.15
CA ILE A 53 6.25 7.33 -14.47
C ILE A 53 7.43 7.18 -15.45
N HIS A 54 8.57 7.83 -15.14
CA HIS A 54 9.85 7.78 -15.85
C HIS A 54 9.85 8.37 -17.29
N ARG A 55 8.71 8.72 -17.87
CA ARG A 55 8.61 9.18 -19.26
C ARG A 55 8.04 10.58 -19.44
N GLY A 56 7.26 11.05 -18.48
CA GLY A 56 6.66 12.38 -18.55
C GLY A 56 7.65 13.46 -18.13
N VAL A 57 7.56 14.63 -18.78
CA VAL A 57 8.36 15.81 -18.42
C VAL A 57 7.52 16.88 -17.73
N HIS A 58 6.30 16.54 -17.32
CA HIS A 58 5.41 17.43 -16.59
C HIS A 58 5.39 17.10 -15.11
N ARG A 59 4.88 18.04 -14.30
CA ARG A 59 4.90 17.95 -12.84
C ARG A 59 4.29 16.65 -12.29
N LEU A 60 3.14 16.23 -12.80
CA LEU A 60 2.47 15.01 -12.30
C LEU A 60 3.34 13.78 -12.51
N ALA A 61 3.95 13.63 -13.68
CA ALA A 61 4.85 12.52 -13.98
C ALA A 61 6.10 12.54 -13.10
N GLU A 62 6.68 13.72 -12.87
CA GLU A 62 7.84 13.88 -11.98
C GLU A 62 7.50 13.49 -10.55
N GLU A 63 6.40 13.98 -10.00
CA GLU A 63 5.98 13.68 -8.63
C GLU A 63 5.60 12.21 -8.47
N ALA A 64 4.90 11.61 -9.43
CA ALA A 64 4.58 10.19 -9.42
C ALA A 64 5.86 9.33 -9.46
N THR A 65 6.84 9.71 -10.27
CA THR A 65 8.15 9.03 -10.35
C THR A 65 8.91 9.13 -9.03
N GLU A 66 8.96 10.29 -8.41
CA GLU A 66 9.62 10.48 -7.11
C GLU A 66 9.02 9.57 -6.04
N ARG A 67 7.69 9.49 -5.97
CA ARG A 67 7.01 8.62 -5.00
C ARG A 67 7.26 7.14 -5.27
N TYR A 68 7.24 6.74 -6.53
CA TYR A 68 7.53 5.37 -6.95
C TYR A 68 8.95 4.95 -6.57
N GLU A 69 9.94 5.79 -6.85
CA GLU A 69 11.33 5.50 -6.51
C GLU A 69 11.61 5.60 -5.00
N ALA A 70 10.93 6.49 -4.29
CA ALA A 70 11.00 6.54 -2.83
C ALA A 70 10.45 5.25 -2.19
N ALA A 71 9.40 4.67 -2.75
CA ALA A 71 8.88 3.37 -2.31
C ALA A 71 9.89 2.26 -2.53
N ARG A 72 10.58 2.24 -3.68
CA ARG A 72 11.68 1.30 -3.97
C ARG A 72 12.77 1.40 -2.91
N ASP A 73 13.21 2.61 -2.58
CA ASP A 73 14.27 2.82 -1.59
C ASP A 73 13.86 2.36 -0.19
N ARG A 74 12.59 2.57 0.20
CA ARG A 74 12.05 2.09 1.47
C ARG A 74 12.04 0.57 1.55
N ILE A 75 11.60 -0.09 0.47
CA ILE A 75 11.60 -1.56 0.40
C ILE A 75 13.02 -2.08 0.47
N ARG A 76 13.94 -1.47 -0.30
CA ARG A 76 15.36 -1.82 -0.26
C ARG A 76 15.91 -1.79 1.17
N ALA A 77 15.67 -0.70 1.90
CA ALA A 77 16.14 -0.56 3.27
C ALA A 77 15.50 -1.60 4.20
N PHE A 78 14.19 -1.85 4.04
CA PHE A 78 13.46 -2.81 4.88
C PHE A 78 13.96 -4.24 4.73
N ILE A 79 14.25 -4.68 3.50
CA ILE A 79 14.76 -6.03 3.24
C ILE A 79 16.27 -6.16 3.37
N GLY A 80 16.98 -5.05 3.62
CA GLY A 80 18.44 -5.05 3.76
C GLY A 80 19.20 -5.26 2.44
N ALA A 81 18.58 -4.94 1.30
CA ALA A 81 19.25 -5.04 0.01
C ALA A 81 20.37 -3.98 -0.11
N ALA A 82 21.48 -4.35 -0.74
CA ALA A 82 22.63 -3.46 -0.91
C ALA A 82 22.38 -2.35 -1.93
N HIS A 83 21.64 -2.68 -3.00
CA HIS A 83 21.38 -1.77 -4.12
C HIS A 83 19.90 -1.69 -4.45
N ARG A 84 19.44 -0.50 -4.88
CA ARG A 84 18.04 -0.28 -5.24
C ARG A 84 17.57 -1.11 -6.44
N GLU A 85 18.49 -1.47 -7.33
CA GLU A 85 18.23 -2.29 -8.51
C GLU A 85 17.87 -3.74 -8.16
N GLU A 86 18.10 -4.15 -6.92
CA GLU A 86 17.68 -5.47 -6.43
C GLU A 86 16.17 -5.52 -6.13
N VAL A 87 15.51 -4.37 -6.07
CA VAL A 87 14.05 -4.27 -5.89
C VAL A 87 13.41 -4.05 -7.26
N VAL A 88 12.64 -5.03 -7.71
CA VAL A 88 11.95 -5.01 -9.00
C VAL A 88 10.44 -5.10 -8.76
N PHE A 89 9.68 -4.17 -9.35
CA PHE A 89 8.22 -4.15 -9.29
C PHE A 89 7.58 -4.83 -10.50
#